data_1e1413c37dcbbb9e9bca9eb85446b5ab
#
_entry.id   1e1413c37dcbbb9e9bca9eb85446b5ab
#
_cell.length_a   1.000
_cell.length_b   1.000
_cell.length_c   1.000
_cell.angle_alpha   90.00
_cell.angle_beta   90.00
_cell.angle_gamma   90.00
#
_symmetry.space_group_name_H-M   'P 1'
#
loop_
_entity.id
_entity.type
_entity.pdbx_description
1 polymer ?
#
loop_
_entity_poly.entity_id
_entity_poly.type
_entity_poly.pdbx_seq_one_letter_code
_entity_poly.pdbx_strand_id
1 'polypeptide(L)'
;MGTKLKIIAELEKRHEGVHLREISRLVKTGLPNAKRFIDILEKEKVIRKKKEANLLKIYLKESQKTIAYLKQTNNEKLDLLPVKVQNAIIEFLDELEIKPLLAIIFGSYAKGNYTKDSDIDILLIFQKVESGKEIENTARRISMRTNTKISPVYVDYNNFEKNFLNKEHDFSMEIRQDVIIII
;
A
#
# COMPACT_ATOMS: atom_id res chain seq x y z
N MET A 1 -8.02 8.45 -8.86
CA MET A 1 -6.91 9.07 -8.08
C MET A 1 -6.42 10.35 -8.76
N GLY A 2 -6.45 11.48 -8.03
CA GLY A 2 -6.01 12.79 -8.53
C GLY A 2 -4.48 12.89 -8.66
N THR A 3 -3.97 13.85 -9.48
CA THR A 3 -2.53 14.01 -9.75
C THR A 3 -1.68 14.15 -8.48
N LYS A 4 -2.17 14.86 -7.48
CA LYS A 4 -1.48 15.04 -6.18
C LYS A 4 -1.23 13.70 -5.48
N LEU A 5 -2.24 12.84 -5.39
CA LEU A 5 -2.14 11.52 -4.77
C LEU A 5 -1.29 10.55 -5.62
N LYS A 6 -1.36 10.65 -6.96
CA LYS A 6 -0.46 9.89 -7.83
C LYS A 6 1.01 10.21 -7.56
N ILE A 7 1.34 11.49 -7.36
CA ILE A 7 2.71 11.91 -7.02
C ILE A 7 3.15 11.29 -5.69
N ILE A 8 2.29 11.31 -4.67
CA ILE A 8 2.58 10.72 -3.36
C ILE A 8 2.79 9.21 -3.47
N ALA A 9 1.90 8.50 -4.19
CA ALA A 9 2.03 7.07 -4.42
C ALA A 9 3.34 6.69 -5.13
N GLU A 10 3.78 7.49 -6.11
CA GLU A 10 5.04 7.24 -6.80
C GLU A 10 6.27 7.55 -5.94
N LEU A 11 6.19 8.54 -5.05
CA LEU A 11 7.25 8.85 -4.10
C LEU A 11 7.33 7.82 -2.96
N GLU A 12 6.19 7.23 -2.54
CA GLU A 12 6.14 6.16 -1.55
C GLU A 12 6.94 4.92 -2.00
N LYS A 13 6.82 4.54 -3.26
CA LYS A 13 7.54 3.39 -3.84
C LYS A 13 9.06 3.61 -3.97
N ARG A 14 9.52 4.86 -3.95
CA ARG A 14 10.90 5.23 -4.32
C ARG A 14 11.58 6.04 -3.21
N HIS A 15 12.05 5.33 -2.19
CA HIS A 15 12.72 5.93 -1.03
C HIS A 15 13.99 6.74 -1.40
N GLU A 16 14.61 6.45 -2.55
CA GLU A 16 15.80 7.16 -3.05
C GLU A 16 15.52 8.55 -3.60
N GLY A 17 14.24 8.95 -3.60
CA GLY A 17 13.80 10.20 -4.19
C GLY A 17 13.68 10.15 -5.72
N VAL A 18 12.86 11.05 -6.27
CA VAL A 18 12.52 11.05 -7.70
C VAL A 18 12.76 12.44 -8.30
N HIS A 19 13.28 12.49 -9.51
CA HIS A 19 13.45 13.75 -10.23
C HIS A 19 12.12 14.29 -10.78
N LEU A 20 11.96 15.61 -10.80
CA LEU A 20 10.73 16.26 -11.26
C LEU A 20 10.27 15.80 -12.66
N ARG A 21 11.20 15.63 -13.60
CA ARG A 21 10.88 15.16 -14.96
C ARG A 21 10.38 13.71 -14.95
N GLU A 22 10.92 12.90 -14.07
CA GLU A 22 10.52 11.50 -13.89
C GLU A 22 9.12 11.43 -13.27
N ILE A 23 8.84 12.22 -12.21
CA ILE A 23 7.49 12.34 -11.64
C ILE A 23 6.47 12.70 -12.71
N SER A 24 6.77 13.71 -13.54
CA SER A 24 5.90 14.13 -14.65
C SER A 24 5.54 12.98 -15.58
N ARG A 25 6.51 12.11 -15.91
CA ARG A 25 6.30 10.90 -16.74
C ARG A 25 5.47 9.83 -16.01
N LEU A 26 5.85 9.50 -14.77
CA LEU A 26 5.20 8.47 -13.97
C LEU A 26 3.71 8.77 -13.72
N VAL A 27 3.38 10.02 -13.40
CA VAL A 27 1.99 10.42 -13.15
C VAL A 27 1.23 10.84 -14.42
N LYS A 28 1.87 10.74 -15.59
CA LYS A 28 1.31 11.07 -16.91
C LYS A 28 0.72 12.49 -16.95
N THR A 29 1.48 13.49 -16.49
CA THR A 29 1.07 14.90 -16.49
C THR A 29 2.17 15.79 -17.07
N GLY A 30 1.82 16.98 -17.57
CA GLY A 30 2.80 17.94 -18.05
C GLY A 30 3.73 18.45 -16.94
N LEU A 31 4.98 18.76 -17.29
CA LEU A 31 6.00 19.23 -16.35
C LEU A 31 5.57 20.47 -15.52
N PRO A 32 4.89 21.50 -16.13
CA PRO A 32 4.40 22.64 -15.35
C PRO A 32 3.38 22.25 -14.29
N ASN A 33 2.49 21.30 -14.61
CA ASN A 33 1.48 20.82 -13.69
C ASN A 33 2.10 19.97 -12.57
N ALA A 34 3.04 19.08 -12.89
CA ALA A 34 3.81 18.34 -11.90
C ALA A 34 4.53 19.30 -10.94
N LYS A 35 5.20 20.32 -11.46
CA LYS A 35 5.88 21.34 -10.65
C LYS A 35 4.91 22.06 -9.71
N ARG A 36 3.75 22.48 -10.20
CA ARG A 36 2.71 23.13 -9.39
C ARG A 36 2.30 22.26 -8.18
N PHE A 37 2.05 20.97 -8.40
CA PHE A 37 1.66 20.07 -7.30
C PHE A 37 2.82 19.79 -6.34
N ILE A 38 4.04 19.68 -6.84
CA ILE A 38 5.25 19.57 -6.02
C ILE A 38 5.41 20.80 -5.11
N ASP A 39 5.20 22.00 -5.63
CA ASP A 39 5.28 23.23 -4.85
C ASP A 39 4.18 23.31 -3.78
N ILE A 40 2.98 22.81 -4.08
CA ILE A 40 1.88 22.70 -3.10
C ILE A 40 2.26 21.71 -1.99
N LEU A 41 2.71 20.50 -2.36
CA LEU A 41 3.09 19.46 -1.40
C LEU A 41 4.26 19.89 -0.50
N GLU A 42 5.19 20.68 -1.03
CA GLU A 42 6.28 21.25 -0.24
C GLU A 42 5.77 22.27 0.78
N LYS A 43 4.90 23.20 0.37
CA LYS A 43 4.23 24.15 1.28
C LYS A 43 3.43 23.43 2.37
N GLU A 44 2.82 22.30 2.03
CA GLU A 44 2.08 21.44 2.97
C GLU A 44 3.00 20.59 3.86
N LYS A 45 4.32 20.67 3.70
CA LYS A 45 5.33 19.90 4.45
C LYS A 45 5.21 18.36 4.26
N VAL A 46 4.65 17.94 3.15
CA VAL A 46 4.50 16.51 2.78
C VAL A 46 5.75 15.99 2.08
N ILE A 47 6.44 16.86 1.36
CA ILE A 47 7.68 16.53 0.66
C ILE A 47 8.82 17.47 1.05
N ARG A 48 10.02 17.04 0.72
CA ARG A 48 11.23 17.87 0.73
C ARG A 48 11.94 17.77 -0.61
N LYS A 49 12.57 18.87 -1.00
CA LYS A 49 13.44 18.95 -2.18
C LYS A 49 14.89 18.93 -1.73
N LYS A 50 15.73 18.14 -2.38
CA LYS A 50 17.17 18.10 -2.16
C LYS A 50 17.88 18.24 -3.49
N LYS A 51 18.82 19.18 -3.58
CA LYS A 51 19.67 19.33 -4.77
C LYS A 51 20.84 18.34 -4.66
N GLU A 52 20.95 17.44 -5.62
CA GLU A 52 22.07 16.49 -5.75
C GLU A 52 22.77 16.77 -7.08
N ALA A 53 23.98 17.29 -7.01
CA ALA A 53 24.68 17.86 -8.15
C ALA A 53 23.81 18.93 -8.84
N ASN A 54 23.49 18.76 -10.16
CA ASN A 54 22.64 19.67 -10.92
C ASN A 54 21.17 19.26 -11.00
N LEU A 55 20.77 18.22 -10.25
CA LEU A 55 19.42 17.66 -10.32
C LEU A 55 18.67 17.88 -9.01
N LEU A 56 17.39 18.21 -9.13
CA LEU A 56 16.48 18.36 -8.00
C LEU A 56 15.75 17.05 -7.76
N LYS A 57 16.03 16.37 -6.65
CA LYS A 57 15.31 15.20 -6.17
C LYS A 57 14.25 15.57 -5.14
N ILE A 58 13.15 14.86 -5.20
CA ILE A 58 11.95 15.06 -4.38
C ILE A 58 11.74 13.80 -3.56
N TYR A 59 11.54 13.97 -2.25
CA TYR A 59 11.37 12.90 -1.27
C TYR A 59 10.10 13.13 -0.47
N LEU A 60 9.44 12.07 -0.04
CA LEU A 60 8.45 12.18 1.03
C LEU A 60 9.13 12.64 2.31
N LYS A 61 8.42 13.43 3.09
CA LYS A 61 8.82 13.87 4.42
C LYS A 61 8.04 13.07 5.45
N GLU A 62 8.69 12.61 6.50
CA GLU A 62 8.00 12.01 7.64
C GLU A 62 7.21 13.10 8.38
N SER A 63 5.89 13.04 8.27
CA SER A 63 4.98 13.99 8.93
C SER A 63 3.58 13.38 9.06
N GLN A 64 2.80 13.84 10.04
CA GLN A 64 1.40 13.40 10.20
C GLN A 64 0.57 13.67 8.94
N LYS A 65 0.86 14.77 8.25
CA LYS A 65 0.17 15.10 7.00
C LYS A 65 0.51 14.13 5.86
N THR A 66 1.76 13.67 5.80
CA THR A 66 2.18 12.62 4.86
C THR A 66 1.42 11.33 5.14
N ILE A 67 1.32 10.91 6.41
CA ILE A 67 0.56 9.72 6.81
C ILE A 67 -0.91 9.85 6.39
N ALA A 68 -1.53 11.01 6.60
CA ALA A 68 -2.91 11.25 6.16
C ALA A 68 -3.07 11.11 4.63
N TYR A 69 -2.13 11.61 3.85
CA TYR A 69 -2.13 11.44 2.39
C TYR A 69 -1.89 9.99 1.96
N LEU A 70 -1.01 9.26 2.65
CA LEU A 70 -0.78 7.84 2.37
C LEU A 70 -2.05 7.02 2.66
N LYS A 71 -2.73 7.28 3.77
CA LYS A 71 -4.05 6.67 4.06
C LYS A 71 -5.07 6.97 2.96
N GLN A 72 -5.18 8.23 2.52
CA GLN A 72 -6.07 8.60 1.41
C GLN A 72 -5.68 7.87 0.11
N THR A 73 -4.39 7.78 -0.19
CA THR A 73 -3.89 7.07 -1.38
C THR A 73 -4.27 5.59 -1.34
N ASN A 74 -4.13 4.94 -0.17
CA ASN A 74 -4.48 3.53 -0.02
C ASN A 74 -6.00 3.31 -0.10
N ASN A 75 -6.81 4.19 0.48
CA ASN A 75 -8.26 4.14 0.33
C ASN A 75 -8.68 4.26 -1.15
N GLU A 76 -8.12 5.23 -1.91
CA GLU A 76 -8.41 5.33 -3.34
C GLU A 76 -7.92 4.11 -4.15
N LYS A 77 -6.82 3.46 -3.75
CA LYS A 77 -6.39 2.19 -4.38
C LYS A 77 -7.41 1.07 -4.10
N LEU A 78 -7.92 0.97 -2.87
CA LEU A 78 -8.93 -0.01 -2.48
C LEU A 78 -10.23 0.22 -3.28
N ASP A 79 -10.68 1.46 -3.41
CA ASP A 79 -11.88 1.84 -4.16
C ASP A 79 -11.80 1.51 -5.66
N LEU A 80 -10.59 1.38 -6.21
CA LEU A 80 -10.37 0.96 -7.60
C LEU A 80 -10.50 -0.55 -7.82
N LEU A 81 -10.48 -1.36 -6.76
CA LEU A 81 -10.73 -2.79 -6.86
C LEU A 81 -12.19 -3.08 -7.21
N PRO A 82 -12.49 -4.25 -7.81
CA PRO A 82 -13.88 -4.66 -8.01
C PRO A 82 -14.66 -4.66 -6.69
N VAL A 83 -15.89 -4.16 -6.68
CA VAL A 83 -16.74 -4.05 -5.47
C VAL A 83 -16.85 -5.39 -4.72
N LYS A 84 -16.93 -6.51 -5.46
CA LYS A 84 -16.94 -7.84 -4.88
C LYS A 84 -15.68 -8.14 -4.04
N VAL A 85 -14.51 -7.70 -4.53
CA VAL A 85 -13.23 -7.87 -3.84
C VAL A 85 -13.16 -6.96 -2.62
N GLN A 86 -13.58 -5.70 -2.76
CA GLN A 86 -13.67 -4.77 -1.62
C GLN A 86 -14.53 -5.36 -0.50
N ASN A 87 -15.74 -5.84 -0.83
CA ASN A 87 -16.65 -6.45 0.15
C ASN A 87 -16.03 -7.69 0.81
N ALA A 88 -15.39 -8.57 0.03
CA ALA A 88 -14.74 -9.76 0.57
C ALA A 88 -13.62 -9.40 1.58
N ILE A 89 -12.83 -8.37 1.29
CA ILE A 89 -11.77 -7.88 2.19
C ILE A 89 -12.38 -7.32 3.46
N ILE A 90 -13.38 -6.44 3.35
CA ILE A 90 -14.02 -5.78 4.49
C ILE A 90 -14.68 -6.83 5.38
N GLU A 91 -15.50 -7.72 4.81
CA GLU A 91 -16.18 -8.78 5.56
C GLU A 91 -15.18 -9.72 6.27
N PHE A 92 -14.07 -10.04 5.59
CA PHE A 92 -13.02 -10.88 6.20
C PHE A 92 -12.40 -10.18 7.42
N LEU A 93 -12.01 -8.91 7.30
CA LEU A 93 -11.42 -8.16 8.40
C LEU A 93 -12.42 -7.93 9.55
N ASP A 94 -13.70 -7.71 9.22
CA ASP A 94 -14.76 -7.50 10.20
C ASP A 94 -15.11 -8.76 10.98
N GLU A 95 -14.99 -9.95 10.38
CA GLU A 95 -15.31 -11.22 11.02
C GLU A 95 -14.14 -11.84 11.79
N LEU A 96 -12.92 -11.28 11.72
CA LEU A 96 -11.83 -11.73 12.60
C LEU A 96 -12.13 -11.37 14.05
N GLU A 97 -12.03 -12.34 14.96
CA GLU A 97 -12.22 -12.13 16.40
C GLU A 97 -11.18 -11.14 16.96
N ILE A 98 -9.91 -11.37 16.60
CA ILE A 98 -8.81 -10.50 16.95
C ILE A 98 -8.46 -9.66 15.74
N LYS A 99 -8.52 -8.33 15.91
CA LYS A 99 -8.19 -7.41 14.82
C LYS A 99 -6.68 -7.31 14.64
N PRO A 100 -6.19 -7.35 13.38
CA PRO A 100 -4.77 -7.11 13.11
C PRO A 100 -4.39 -5.64 13.40
N LEU A 101 -3.14 -5.41 13.75
CA LEU A 101 -2.55 -4.07 13.83
C LEU A 101 -2.45 -3.42 12.46
N LEU A 102 -2.24 -4.25 11.44
CA LEU A 102 -2.09 -3.81 10.06
C LEU A 102 -2.54 -4.93 9.12
N ALA A 103 -3.27 -4.57 8.07
CA ALA A 103 -3.64 -5.44 6.97
C ALA A 103 -3.10 -4.85 5.66
N ILE A 104 -2.41 -5.68 4.87
CA ILE A 104 -1.74 -5.26 3.64
C ILE A 104 -2.18 -6.19 2.52
N ILE A 105 -2.82 -5.66 1.50
CA ILE A 105 -3.09 -6.39 0.26
C ILE A 105 -1.85 -6.28 -0.61
N PHE A 106 -1.40 -7.40 -1.13
CA PHE A 106 -0.25 -7.50 -2.03
C PHE A 106 -0.60 -8.36 -3.26
N GLY A 107 0.39 -8.80 -4.02
CA GLY A 107 0.16 -9.66 -5.16
C GLY A 107 -0.56 -8.97 -6.33
N SER A 108 -1.35 -9.75 -7.08
CA SER A 108 -1.95 -9.32 -8.35
C SER A 108 -2.96 -8.18 -8.20
N TYR A 109 -3.76 -8.17 -7.15
CA TYR A 109 -4.74 -7.10 -6.91
C TYR A 109 -4.07 -5.76 -6.60
N ALA A 110 -3.01 -5.77 -5.80
CA ALA A 110 -2.27 -4.55 -5.50
C ALA A 110 -1.49 -4.02 -6.71
N LYS A 111 -0.96 -4.92 -7.55
CA LYS A 111 -0.27 -4.59 -8.81
C LYS A 111 -1.21 -4.18 -9.95
N GLY A 112 -2.52 -4.44 -9.81
CA GLY A 112 -3.52 -4.14 -10.84
C GLY A 112 -3.49 -5.05 -12.07
N ASN A 113 -2.85 -6.23 -11.98
CA ASN A 113 -2.74 -7.23 -13.06
C ASN A 113 -3.51 -8.52 -12.76
N TYR A 114 -4.50 -8.45 -11.85
CA TYR A 114 -5.36 -9.55 -11.47
C TYR A 114 -6.24 -10.06 -12.60
N THR A 115 -6.65 -11.32 -12.51
CA THR A 115 -7.65 -11.98 -13.36
C THR A 115 -8.88 -12.36 -12.54
N LYS A 116 -9.87 -12.98 -13.20
CA LYS A 116 -11.09 -13.47 -12.49
C LYS A 116 -10.79 -14.57 -11.47
N ASP A 117 -9.71 -15.31 -11.68
CA ASP A 117 -9.30 -16.45 -10.86
C ASP A 117 -8.19 -16.08 -9.86
N SER A 118 -7.83 -14.81 -9.78
CA SER A 118 -6.82 -14.34 -8.84
C SER A 118 -7.31 -14.43 -7.40
N ASP A 119 -6.44 -14.90 -6.51
CA ASP A 119 -6.65 -14.87 -5.06
C ASP A 119 -6.41 -13.47 -4.52
N ILE A 120 -7.07 -13.13 -3.42
CA ILE A 120 -6.77 -11.93 -2.64
C ILE A 120 -5.65 -12.28 -1.66
N ASP A 121 -4.43 -11.88 -1.98
CA ASP A 121 -3.28 -12.05 -1.09
C ASP A 121 -3.30 -10.94 -0.03
N ILE A 122 -3.47 -11.31 1.24
CA ILE A 122 -3.55 -10.37 2.35
C ILE A 122 -2.60 -10.78 3.48
N LEU A 123 -1.70 -9.87 3.85
CA LEU A 123 -0.83 -10.00 5.02
C LEU A 123 -1.49 -9.33 6.21
N LEU A 124 -1.62 -10.07 7.30
CA LEU A 124 -2.16 -9.63 8.58
C LEU A 124 -1.04 -9.59 9.62
N ILE A 125 -0.81 -8.44 10.20
CA ILE A 125 0.19 -8.25 11.25
C ILE A 125 -0.55 -8.08 12.57
N PHE A 126 -0.33 -9.00 13.51
CA PHE A 126 -0.92 -8.98 14.84
C PHE A 126 0.12 -8.59 15.90
N GLN A 127 -0.33 -8.11 17.06
CA GLN A 127 0.56 -7.98 18.21
C GLN A 127 1.15 -9.37 18.57
N LYS A 128 0.27 -10.38 18.57
CA LYS A 128 0.59 -11.80 18.73
C LYS A 128 -0.45 -12.62 17.96
N VAL A 129 -0.01 -13.62 17.22
CA VAL A 129 -0.92 -14.57 16.56
C VAL A 129 -1.36 -15.60 17.60
N GLU A 130 -2.65 -15.57 17.96
CA GLU A 130 -3.22 -16.52 18.94
C GLU A 130 -3.74 -17.78 18.26
N SER A 131 -4.39 -17.66 17.11
CA SER A 131 -4.94 -18.80 16.38
C SER A 131 -4.91 -18.58 14.85
N GLY A 132 -3.91 -19.17 14.19
CA GLY A 132 -3.86 -19.18 12.71
C GLY A 132 -5.02 -19.96 12.10
N LYS A 133 -5.49 -21.03 12.79
CA LYS A 133 -6.61 -21.85 12.32
C LYS A 133 -7.93 -21.05 12.25
N GLU A 134 -8.16 -20.14 13.18
CA GLU A 134 -9.33 -19.25 13.17
C GLU A 134 -9.28 -18.31 11.96
N ILE A 135 -8.13 -17.70 11.69
CA ILE A 135 -7.92 -16.84 10.54
C ILE A 135 -8.19 -17.58 9.22
N GLU A 136 -7.65 -18.78 9.07
CA GLU A 136 -7.86 -19.62 7.87
C GLU A 136 -9.32 -20.06 7.70
N ASN A 137 -10.00 -20.41 8.79
CA ASN A 137 -11.41 -20.78 8.77
C ASN A 137 -12.29 -19.61 8.35
N THR A 138 -12.01 -18.40 8.88
CA THR A 138 -12.72 -17.17 8.51
C THR A 138 -12.47 -16.85 7.03
N ALA A 139 -11.23 -16.91 6.55
CA ALA A 139 -10.91 -16.71 5.14
C ALA A 139 -11.66 -17.71 4.24
N ARG A 140 -11.71 -18.98 4.61
CA ARG A 140 -12.45 -20.02 3.86
C ARG A 140 -13.94 -19.72 3.81
N ARG A 141 -14.56 -19.38 4.95
CA ARG A 141 -15.99 -19.04 5.05
C ARG A 141 -16.35 -17.86 4.16
N ILE A 142 -15.59 -16.77 4.24
CA ILE A 142 -15.79 -15.58 3.41
C ILE A 142 -15.57 -15.90 1.92
N SER A 143 -14.51 -16.67 1.60
CA SER A 143 -14.22 -17.08 0.21
C SER A 143 -15.39 -17.84 -0.42
N MET A 144 -16.01 -18.75 0.33
CA MET A 144 -17.19 -19.49 -0.13
C MET A 144 -18.40 -18.57 -0.33
N ARG A 145 -18.66 -17.67 0.62
CA ARG A 145 -19.81 -16.76 0.58
C ARG A 145 -19.70 -15.74 -0.55
N THR A 146 -18.53 -15.17 -0.73
CA THR A 146 -18.28 -14.13 -1.74
C THR A 146 -17.86 -14.68 -3.10
N ASN A 147 -17.60 -15.99 -3.20
CA ASN A 147 -16.99 -16.63 -4.38
C ASN A 147 -15.72 -15.85 -4.85
N THR A 148 -14.89 -15.44 -3.90
CA THR A 148 -13.60 -14.77 -4.13
C THR A 148 -12.60 -15.30 -3.13
N LYS A 149 -11.58 -16.00 -3.60
CA LYS A 149 -10.63 -16.68 -2.72
C LYS A 149 -9.74 -15.67 -1.98
N ILE A 150 -9.63 -15.83 -0.66
CA ILE A 150 -8.75 -15.06 0.20
C ILE A 150 -7.61 -15.97 0.63
N SER A 151 -6.39 -15.52 0.43
CA SER A 151 -5.13 -16.17 0.80
C SER A 151 -4.45 -15.36 1.92
N PRO A 152 -4.77 -15.62 3.20
CA PRO A 152 -4.18 -14.87 4.30
C PRO A 152 -2.79 -15.37 4.62
N VAL A 153 -1.87 -14.44 4.79
CA VAL A 153 -0.58 -14.63 5.45
C VAL A 153 -0.65 -13.86 6.77
N TYR A 154 -0.20 -14.44 7.86
CA TYR A 154 -0.28 -13.79 9.17
C TYR A 154 1.01 -13.94 9.95
N VAL A 155 1.37 -12.91 10.69
CA VAL A 155 2.64 -12.81 11.40
C VAL A 155 2.52 -11.95 12.66
N ASP A 156 3.31 -12.28 13.69
CA ASP A 156 3.50 -11.41 14.85
C ASP A 156 4.30 -10.17 14.48
N TYR A 157 4.01 -9.05 15.12
CA TYR A 157 4.72 -7.78 14.89
C TYR A 157 6.24 -7.91 15.01
N ASN A 158 6.74 -8.61 16.03
CA ASN A 158 8.18 -8.80 16.24
C ASN A 158 8.84 -9.59 15.10
N ASN A 159 8.17 -10.60 14.58
CA ASN A 159 8.66 -11.39 13.44
C ASN A 159 8.59 -10.59 12.14
N PHE A 160 7.51 -9.82 11.95
CA PHE A 160 7.39 -8.91 10.82
C PHE A 160 8.52 -7.88 10.82
N GLU A 161 8.78 -7.20 11.94
CA GLU A 161 9.83 -6.19 12.05
C GLU A 161 11.20 -6.78 11.72
N LYS A 162 11.55 -7.93 12.30
CA LYS A 162 12.82 -8.61 12.02
C LYS A 162 12.97 -9.00 10.55
N ASN A 163 11.94 -9.59 9.96
CA ASN A 163 11.98 -10.06 8.58
C ASN A 163 11.90 -8.91 7.57
N PHE A 164 11.13 -7.87 7.88
CA PHE A 164 10.99 -6.69 7.02
C PHE A 164 12.25 -5.82 7.01
N LEU A 165 12.97 -5.76 8.12
CA LEU A 165 14.27 -5.09 8.19
C LEU A 165 15.38 -5.89 7.46
N ASN A 166 15.22 -7.20 7.35
CA ASN A 166 16.15 -8.06 6.60
C ASN A 166 15.85 -7.93 5.09
N LYS A 167 16.67 -7.11 4.39
CA LYS A 167 16.50 -6.75 2.98
C LYS A 167 16.64 -7.91 1.99
N GLU A 168 17.12 -9.06 2.42
CA GLU A 168 17.41 -10.24 1.58
C GLU A 168 16.24 -11.22 1.49
N HIS A 169 15.13 -10.98 2.18
CA HIS A 169 13.97 -11.86 2.15
C HIS A 169 13.07 -11.51 0.95
N ASP A 170 12.85 -12.45 0.02
CA ASP A 170 12.03 -12.28 -1.19
C ASP A 170 10.63 -11.71 -0.87
N PHE A 171 10.00 -12.20 0.19
CA PHE A 171 8.70 -11.72 0.65
C PHE A 171 8.71 -10.24 1.08
N SER A 172 9.82 -9.78 1.71
CA SER A 172 9.96 -8.37 2.09
C SER A 172 10.08 -7.45 0.87
N MET A 173 10.65 -7.96 -0.21
CA MET A 173 10.77 -7.25 -1.49
C MET A 173 9.41 -7.08 -2.17
N GLU A 174 8.55 -8.09 -2.12
CA GLU A 174 7.22 -8.04 -2.71
C GLU A 174 6.30 -7.03 -2.00
N ILE A 175 6.32 -6.98 -0.67
CA ILE A 175 5.53 -6.04 0.14
C ILE A 175 6.02 -4.59 0.02
N ARG A 176 7.26 -4.36 -0.43
CA ARG A 176 7.82 -3.01 -0.58
C ARG A 176 7.42 -2.31 -1.88
N GLN A 177 6.81 -3.00 -2.83
CA GLN A 177 6.52 -2.44 -4.15
C GLN A 177 5.09 -1.91 -4.24
N ASP A 178 4.21 -2.72 -4.77
CA ASP A 178 2.81 -2.33 -4.98
C ASP A 178 1.93 -2.98 -3.91
N VAL A 179 1.50 -2.19 -2.94
CA VAL A 179 0.62 -2.65 -1.85
C VAL A 179 -0.54 -1.69 -1.62
N ILE A 180 -1.59 -2.21 -0.98
CA ILE A 180 -2.70 -1.44 -0.45
C ILE A 180 -2.75 -1.69 1.06
N ILE A 181 -2.48 -0.66 1.85
CA ILE A 181 -2.49 -0.73 3.31
C ILE A 181 -3.89 -0.36 3.79
N ILE A 182 -4.49 -1.25 4.58
CA ILE A 182 -5.80 -1.07 5.21
C ILE A 182 -5.55 -1.00 6.72
N ILE A 183 -5.99 0.06 7.36
CA ILE A 183 -5.94 0.44 8.78
C ILE A 183 -4.96 1.55 9.07
#